data_06b5db65ec9dec60f50fcc0d1a239235
#
_entry.id   06b5db65ec9dec60f50fcc0d1a239235
#
_cell.length_a   1.000
_cell.length_b   1.000
_cell.length_c   1.000
_cell.angle_alpha   90.00
_cell.angle_beta   90.00
_cell.angle_gamma   90.00
#
_symmetry.space_group_name_H-M   'P 1'
#
loop_
_entity.id
_entity.type
_entity.pdbx_description
1 polymer ?
#
loop_
_entity_poly.entity_id
_entity_poly.type
_entity_poly.pdbx_seq_one_letter_code
_entity_poly.pdbx_strand_id
1 'polypeptide(L)'
;MRKRLLILSLICFKFIDAQKISSIEHKIRDIYVKSLTEGKSYSWLEHLTKNIGGRLSGSLNAQRAIDWAKDELNNINALDSVWLQPVMVPKWVRGTFEYANIESSPGNTINVNVSSLGGSIATPTGGIRANVVEVESIEELDSLGEKNINGKIVFFNRPMQSGLVNTFKAYEEGLSQQYNGAAHAAKYGAVAALFRSMNLRLDDHPHTGEMSYGSLPMSKRIPAASISTNDSELLSSMISLNPHLRFFLRQDCKNYPEVKSYNVIGQIKGTEFPDKIIFVGAHLDSWDLGDGAHDNGAGVVQSMEVIRLLNIINYKPKNTLRVVLFMNEENGGLGAKVYAESISKKKEKHLMVFKSDSGAFTPRGFIFDTNDKYFERILKWKTFFEPYYIHLFTRGEVGVDLRLLKKNTFVLSGLKTDSQRYFIHHHSEIDTFETINKRELELGAASMAALIFLTDHIGLE
;
A
#
# COMPACT_ATOMS: atom_id res chain seq x y z
N MET A 1 -42.81 44.07 19.93
CA MET A 1 -41.81 43.34 20.73
C MET A 1 -41.46 41.94 20.17
N ARG A 2 -42.40 41.06 19.81
CA ARG A 2 -42.10 39.69 19.31
C ARG A 2 -41.16 39.62 18.06
N LYS A 3 -41.34 40.53 17.07
CA LYS A 3 -40.46 40.53 15.85
C LYS A 3 -39.01 40.92 16.14
N ARG A 4 -38.75 41.82 17.09
CA ARG A 4 -37.39 42.23 17.49
C ARG A 4 -36.67 41.12 18.27
N LEU A 5 -37.40 40.33 19.10
CA LEU A 5 -36.82 39.18 19.80
C LEU A 5 -36.41 38.03 18.83
N LEU A 6 -37.24 37.78 17.77
CA LEU A 6 -36.91 36.78 16.76
C LEU A 6 -35.66 37.15 15.94
N ILE A 7 -35.50 38.43 15.59
CA ILE A 7 -34.32 38.92 14.86
C ILE A 7 -33.07 38.84 15.74
N LEU A 8 -33.15 39.20 17.03
CA LEU A 8 -32.02 39.06 17.95
C LEU A 8 -31.62 37.59 18.15
N SER A 9 -32.58 36.67 18.28
CA SER A 9 -32.27 35.23 18.41
C SER A 9 -31.62 34.68 17.16
N LEU A 10 -32.07 35.05 15.96
CA LEU A 10 -31.44 34.64 14.68
C LEU A 10 -30.04 35.21 14.51
N ILE A 11 -29.77 36.44 14.97
CA ILE A 11 -28.44 37.06 14.95
C ILE A 11 -27.51 36.32 15.95
N CYS A 12 -27.97 36.05 17.17
CA CYS A 12 -27.21 35.29 18.15
C CYS A 12 -26.87 33.86 17.67
N PHE A 13 -27.80 33.14 17.04
CA PHE A 13 -27.52 31.82 16.46
C PHE A 13 -26.47 31.88 15.35
N LYS A 14 -26.56 32.87 14.44
CA LYS A 14 -25.55 33.08 13.40
C LYS A 14 -24.16 33.42 13.96
N PHE A 15 -24.09 34.21 15.04
CA PHE A 15 -22.82 34.54 15.70
C PHE A 15 -22.20 33.31 16.39
N ILE A 16 -22.99 32.46 17.03
CA ILE A 16 -22.53 31.23 17.68
C ILE A 16 -22.01 30.26 16.64
N ASP A 17 -22.72 30.07 15.52
CA ASP A 17 -22.27 29.21 14.43
C ASP A 17 -20.98 29.71 13.75
N ALA A 18 -20.89 31.04 13.51
CA ALA A 18 -19.68 31.65 12.95
C ALA A 18 -18.46 31.49 13.88
N GLN A 19 -18.66 31.67 15.19
CA GLN A 19 -17.59 31.49 16.18
C GLN A 19 -17.13 30.03 16.29
N LYS A 20 -18.05 29.07 16.18
CA LYS A 20 -17.75 27.62 16.17
C LYS A 20 -16.99 27.20 14.92
N ILE A 21 -17.38 27.69 13.74
CA ILE A 21 -16.67 27.45 12.47
C ILE A 21 -15.26 28.02 12.55
N SER A 22 -15.09 29.27 13.00
CA SER A 22 -13.78 29.91 13.18
C SER A 22 -12.87 29.10 14.13
N SER A 23 -13.42 28.51 15.20
CA SER A 23 -12.65 27.65 16.12
C SER A 23 -12.14 26.35 15.43
N ILE A 24 -12.96 25.72 14.57
CA ILE A 24 -12.58 24.53 13.81
C ILE A 24 -11.48 24.87 12.82
N GLU A 25 -11.64 25.96 12.07
CA GLU A 25 -10.63 26.44 11.11
C GLU A 25 -9.28 26.72 11.77
N HIS A 26 -9.29 27.33 12.97
CA HIS A 26 -8.07 27.56 13.75
C HIS A 26 -7.38 26.24 14.12
N LYS A 27 -8.13 25.24 14.60
CA LYS A 27 -7.57 23.94 14.95
C LYS A 27 -6.97 23.21 13.73
N ILE A 28 -7.66 23.26 12.59
CA ILE A 28 -7.15 22.68 11.34
C ILE A 28 -5.86 23.40 10.93
N ARG A 29 -5.84 24.74 10.96
CA ARG A 29 -4.63 25.52 10.67
C ARG A 29 -3.48 25.15 11.61
N ASP A 30 -3.75 25.00 12.91
CA ASP A 30 -2.74 24.58 13.88
C ASP A 30 -2.17 23.20 13.55
N ILE A 31 -3.00 22.24 13.11
CA ILE A 31 -2.56 20.91 12.64
C ILE A 31 -1.56 21.08 11.49
N TYR A 32 -1.91 21.83 10.43
CA TYR A 32 -1.02 22.03 9.29
C TYR A 32 0.27 22.77 9.65
N VAL A 33 0.17 23.82 10.47
CA VAL A 33 1.35 24.58 10.93
C VAL A 33 2.28 23.65 11.72
N LYS A 34 1.75 22.91 12.70
CA LYS A 34 2.54 22.01 13.54
C LYS A 34 3.17 20.88 12.74
N SER A 35 2.45 20.29 11.79
CA SER A 35 3.01 19.27 10.90
C SER A 35 4.20 19.82 10.08
N LEU A 36 4.04 20.99 9.49
CA LEU A 36 5.05 21.57 8.62
C LEU A 36 6.27 22.14 9.36
N THR A 37 6.12 22.55 10.64
CA THR A 37 7.19 23.18 11.42
C THR A 37 7.83 22.25 12.46
N GLU A 38 7.07 21.29 12.99
CA GLU A 38 7.46 20.39 14.08
C GLU A 38 7.19 18.93 13.76
N GLY A 39 6.86 18.59 12.50
CA GLY A 39 6.52 17.26 12.04
C GLY A 39 7.66 16.27 12.21
N LYS A 40 7.33 15.05 12.60
CA LYS A 40 8.26 13.95 12.81
C LYS A 40 8.21 12.87 11.74
N SER A 41 7.23 12.92 10.83
CA SER A 41 7.07 11.90 9.79
C SER A 41 8.35 11.68 9.00
N TYR A 42 9.04 12.76 8.63
CA TYR A 42 10.26 12.66 7.83
C TYR A 42 11.43 11.99 8.56
N SER A 43 11.67 12.35 9.83
CA SER A 43 12.74 11.72 10.62
C SER A 43 12.43 10.27 11.02
N TRP A 44 11.17 9.94 11.24
CA TRP A 44 10.73 8.57 11.46
C TRP A 44 10.88 7.72 10.20
N LEU A 45 10.52 8.29 9.03
CA LEU A 45 10.69 7.60 7.75
C LEU A 45 12.17 7.37 7.44
N GLU A 46 13.04 8.35 7.69
CA GLU A 46 14.49 8.20 7.55
C GLU A 46 15.00 7.03 8.39
N HIS A 47 14.58 6.93 9.65
CA HIS A 47 14.97 5.80 10.49
C HIS A 47 14.45 4.46 9.95
N LEU A 48 13.16 4.39 9.61
CA LEU A 48 12.53 3.16 9.14
C LEU A 48 13.17 2.65 7.84
N THR A 49 13.59 3.55 6.95
CA THR A 49 14.20 3.22 5.67
C THR A 49 15.70 2.97 5.78
N LYS A 50 16.46 3.90 6.38
CA LYS A 50 17.93 3.83 6.38
C LYS A 50 18.52 2.91 7.45
N ASN A 51 17.82 2.74 8.58
CA ASN A 51 18.33 1.90 9.67
C ASN A 51 17.70 0.50 9.66
N ILE A 52 16.53 0.33 9.03
CA ILE A 52 15.83 -0.97 8.94
C ILE A 52 15.76 -1.42 7.48
N GLY A 53 15.23 -0.61 6.56
CA GLY A 53 15.15 -0.89 5.12
C GLY A 53 14.01 -1.83 4.75
N GLY A 54 14.19 -2.56 3.64
CA GLY A 54 13.22 -3.55 3.16
C GLY A 54 12.85 -4.56 4.24
N ARG A 55 11.55 -4.72 4.49
CA ARG A 55 11.03 -5.37 5.71
C ARG A 55 9.86 -6.32 5.43
N LEU A 56 10.04 -7.17 4.42
CA LEU A 56 9.03 -8.16 4.04
C LEU A 56 8.64 -9.03 5.24
N SER A 57 7.36 -9.35 5.37
CA SER A 57 6.82 -10.11 6.50
C SER A 57 7.61 -11.42 6.76
N GLY A 58 7.86 -11.73 8.02
CA GLY A 58 8.67 -12.89 8.42
C GLY A 58 10.20 -12.70 8.34
N SER A 59 10.68 -11.53 7.91
CA SER A 59 12.10 -11.17 7.91
C SER A 59 12.55 -10.61 9.26
N LEU A 60 13.88 -10.55 9.46
CA LEU A 60 14.47 -9.89 10.63
C LEU A 60 14.17 -8.38 10.63
N ASN A 61 14.17 -7.74 9.46
CA ASN A 61 13.87 -6.32 9.36
C ASN A 61 12.40 -6.02 9.68
N ALA A 62 11.46 -6.92 9.32
CA ALA A 62 10.06 -6.80 9.76
C ALA A 62 9.97 -6.82 11.29
N GLN A 63 10.73 -7.69 11.98
CA GLN A 63 10.75 -7.69 13.46
C GLN A 63 11.35 -6.40 14.02
N ARG A 64 12.45 -5.90 13.45
CA ARG A 64 13.03 -4.60 13.85
C ARG A 64 12.06 -3.43 13.66
N ALA A 65 11.27 -3.46 12.58
CA ALA A 65 10.24 -2.44 12.32
C ALA A 65 9.10 -2.51 13.37
N ILE A 66 8.68 -3.71 13.78
CA ILE A 66 7.70 -3.92 14.86
C ILE A 66 8.21 -3.33 16.17
N ASP A 67 9.45 -3.66 16.55
CA ASP A 67 10.05 -3.20 17.80
C ASP A 67 10.19 -1.68 17.80
N TRP A 68 10.73 -1.11 16.72
CA TRP A 68 10.84 0.34 16.52
C TRP A 68 9.48 1.05 16.58
N ALA A 69 8.50 0.57 15.85
CA ALA A 69 7.18 1.20 15.80
C ALA A 69 6.47 1.17 17.16
N LYS A 70 6.62 0.05 17.91
CA LYS A 70 6.11 -0.07 19.27
C LYS A 70 6.78 0.93 20.21
N ASP A 71 8.11 1.08 20.12
CA ASP A 71 8.87 1.99 20.98
C ASP A 71 8.54 3.45 20.66
N GLU A 72 8.46 3.83 19.37
CA GLU A 72 8.06 5.19 18.99
C GLU A 72 6.61 5.52 19.39
N LEU A 73 5.68 4.58 19.28
CA LEU A 73 4.32 4.79 19.77
C LEU A 73 4.29 4.95 21.30
N ASN A 74 5.07 4.18 22.05
CA ASN A 74 5.18 4.36 23.50
C ASN A 74 5.76 5.73 23.89
N ASN A 75 6.60 6.31 23.04
CA ASN A 75 7.16 7.65 23.25
C ASN A 75 6.15 8.78 22.94
N ILE A 76 5.00 8.47 22.35
CA ILE A 76 3.89 9.43 22.20
C ILE A 76 3.09 9.45 23.50
N ASN A 77 3.37 10.41 24.38
CA ASN A 77 2.79 10.52 25.74
C ASN A 77 1.24 10.59 25.79
N ALA A 78 0.57 10.62 24.64
CA ALA A 78 -0.91 10.65 24.56
C ALA A 78 -1.55 9.25 24.57
N LEU A 79 -0.79 8.21 24.23
CA LEU A 79 -1.34 6.85 24.11
C LEU A 79 -1.53 6.22 25.48
N ASP A 80 -2.76 5.76 25.77
CA ASP A 80 -3.09 5.04 26.99
C ASP A 80 -2.57 3.60 26.96
N SER A 81 -2.42 3.03 25.77
CA SER A 81 -1.92 1.66 25.57
C SER A 81 -1.28 1.46 24.21
N VAL A 82 -0.21 0.67 24.20
CA VAL A 82 0.44 0.15 22.99
C VAL A 82 0.62 -1.35 23.17
N TRP A 83 0.20 -2.15 22.19
CA TRP A 83 0.33 -3.61 22.26
C TRP A 83 0.63 -4.23 20.90
N LEU A 84 1.11 -5.46 20.94
CA LEU A 84 1.35 -6.30 19.77
C LEU A 84 0.22 -7.32 19.62
N GLN A 85 -0.39 -7.38 18.43
CA GLN A 85 -1.38 -8.39 18.09
C GLN A 85 -0.72 -9.47 17.25
N PRO A 86 -0.64 -10.75 17.74
CA PRO A 86 0.06 -11.79 17.02
C PRO A 86 -0.65 -12.19 15.72
N VAL A 87 0.17 -12.44 14.70
CA VAL A 87 -0.26 -12.94 13.39
C VAL A 87 0.77 -13.97 12.88
N MET A 88 0.29 -15.08 12.31
CA MET A 88 1.14 -16.02 11.59
C MET A 88 1.27 -15.54 10.15
N VAL A 89 2.50 -15.46 9.64
CA VAL A 89 2.78 -14.92 8.30
C VAL A 89 3.67 -15.86 7.51
N PRO A 90 3.52 -15.92 6.18
CA PRO A 90 4.44 -16.65 5.32
C PRO A 90 5.85 -16.05 5.44
N LYS A 91 6.86 -16.92 5.29
CA LYS A 91 8.25 -16.50 5.22
C LYS A 91 8.83 -16.91 3.87
N TRP A 92 8.97 -15.94 3.02
CA TRP A 92 9.67 -16.08 1.74
C TRP A 92 10.95 -15.25 1.77
N VAL A 93 12.00 -15.75 1.13
CA VAL A 93 13.30 -15.07 1.03
C VAL A 93 13.71 -15.09 -0.42
N ARG A 94 14.05 -13.94 -0.99
CA ARG A 94 14.50 -13.76 -2.37
C ARG A 94 15.75 -14.56 -2.69
N GLY A 95 16.64 -14.71 -1.71
CA GLY A 95 17.95 -15.32 -1.90
C GLY A 95 19.01 -14.26 -2.20
N THR A 96 20.14 -14.71 -2.73
CA THR A 96 21.31 -13.86 -2.97
C THR A 96 21.67 -13.73 -4.45
N PHE A 97 20.94 -14.43 -5.30
CA PHE A 97 21.29 -14.52 -6.71
C PHE A 97 20.05 -14.48 -7.61
N GLU A 98 20.01 -13.47 -8.46
CA GLU A 98 19.05 -13.33 -9.57
C GLU A 98 19.83 -12.94 -10.81
N TYR A 99 19.69 -13.72 -11.88
CA TYR A 99 20.40 -13.47 -13.14
C TYR A 99 19.58 -13.95 -14.32
N ALA A 100 19.53 -13.14 -15.34
CA ALA A 100 18.85 -13.46 -16.59
C ALA A 100 19.59 -12.91 -17.81
N ASN A 101 19.46 -13.61 -18.93
CA ASN A 101 19.92 -13.09 -20.21
C ASN A 101 19.10 -13.62 -21.39
N ILE A 102 19.09 -12.86 -22.47
CA ILE A 102 18.61 -13.26 -23.80
C ILE A 102 19.78 -13.83 -24.57
N GLU A 103 19.66 -15.02 -25.12
CA GLU A 103 20.64 -15.62 -26.02
C GLU A 103 20.31 -15.21 -27.45
N SER A 104 20.96 -14.15 -27.94
CA SER A 104 20.75 -13.59 -29.29
C SER A 104 21.27 -14.49 -30.40
N SER A 105 22.36 -15.24 -30.14
CA SER A 105 22.92 -16.31 -30.98
C SER A 105 23.78 -17.22 -30.10
N PRO A 106 24.16 -18.43 -30.55
CA PRO A 106 25.01 -19.33 -29.76
C PRO A 106 26.26 -18.62 -29.22
N GLY A 107 26.37 -18.50 -27.87
CA GLY A 107 27.48 -17.86 -27.19
C GLY A 107 27.38 -16.33 -27.06
N ASN A 108 26.42 -15.68 -27.67
CA ASN A 108 26.18 -14.23 -27.50
C ASN A 108 24.92 -14.00 -26.66
N THR A 109 25.10 -13.30 -25.54
CA THR A 109 24.03 -13.02 -24.58
C THR A 109 23.91 -11.52 -24.30
N ILE A 110 22.70 -11.10 -24.01
CA ILE A 110 22.36 -9.74 -23.53
C ILE A 110 21.80 -9.90 -22.14
N ASN A 111 22.42 -9.27 -21.12
CA ASN A 111 21.93 -9.32 -19.75
C ASN A 111 20.59 -8.59 -19.65
N VAL A 112 19.73 -9.09 -18.78
CA VAL A 112 18.38 -8.59 -18.49
C VAL A 112 18.27 -8.31 -17.00
N ASN A 113 17.72 -7.14 -16.65
CA ASN A 113 17.41 -6.81 -15.27
C ASN A 113 16.18 -7.60 -14.82
N VAL A 114 16.35 -8.43 -13.79
CA VAL A 114 15.34 -9.39 -13.36
C VAL A 114 15.17 -9.36 -11.84
N SER A 115 13.95 -9.59 -11.38
CA SER A 115 13.64 -9.79 -9.97
C SER A 115 12.59 -10.88 -9.79
N SER A 116 12.84 -11.82 -8.88
CA SER A 116 11.88 -12.87 -8.53
C SER A 116 10.58 -12.28 -7.99
N LEU A 117 9.44 -12.83 -8.37
CA LEU A 117 8.17 -12.50 -7.73
C LEU A 117 8.05 -13.16 -6.36
N GLY A 118 7.41 -12.45 -5.43
CA GLY A 118 7.18 -12.92 -4.07
C GLY A 118 6.33 -14.20 -4.04
N GLY A 119 6.83 -15.22 -3.34
CA GLY A 119 6.21 -16.56 -3.32
C GLY A 119 6.75 -17.52 -4.37
N SER A 120 7.54 -17.04 -5.34
CA SER A 120 8.20 -17.88 -6.37
C SER A 120 9.11 -18.94 -5.76
N ILE A 121 9.50 -19.92 -6.58
CA ILE A 121 10.48 -20.95 -6.24
C ILE A 121 11.81 -20.71 -6.96
N ALA A 122 12.89 -21.32 -6.45
CA ALA A 122 14.19 -21.31 -7.11
C ALA A 122 14.16 -22.06 -8.45
N THR A 123 15.06 -21.67 -9.35
CA THR A 123 15.42 -22.51 -10.50
C THR A 123 16.26 -23.72 -10.05
N PRO A 124 16.41 -24.78 -10.87
CA PRO A 124 17.49 -25.73 -10.71
C PRO A 124 18.85 -25.02 -10.61
N THR A 125 19.84 -25.64 -9.96
CA THR A 125 21.17 -25.05 -9.72
C THR A 125 21.85 -24.53 -10.99
N GLY A 126 21.65 -25.18 -12.14
CA GLY A 126 22.16 -24.74 -13.45
C GLY A 126 21.36 -23.66 -14.13
N GLY A 127 20.28 -23.19 -13.52
CA GLY A 127 19.31 -22.28 -14.15
C GLY A 127 18.39 -23.00 -15.15
N ILE A 128 17.55 -22.23 -15.81
CA ILE A 128 16.64 -22.69 -16.87
C ILE A 128 17.00 -21.96 -18.15
N ARG A 129 17.16 -22.70 -19.25
CA ARG A 129 17.38 -22.16 -20.59
C ARG A 129 16.38 -22.77 -21.55
N ALA A 130 15.48 -21.98 -22.07
CA ALA A 130 14.43 -22.45 -22.97
C ALA A 130 14.02 -21.36 -23.99
N ASN A 131 13.28 -21.76 -25.01
CA ASN A 131 12.64 -20.81 -25.92
C ASN A 131 11.58 -20.00 -25.17
N VAL A 132 11.38 -18.75 -25.59
CA VAL A 132 10.36 -17.87 -25.01
C VAL A 132 9.13 -17.85 -25.92
N VAL A 133 7.96 -17.83 -25.29
CA VAL A 133 6.70 -17.50 -25.95
C VAL A 133 6.08 -16.31 -25.24
N GLU A 134 5.76 -15.27 -26.00
CA GLU A 134 5.14 -14.04 -25.49
C GLU A 134 3.62 -14.17 -25.54
N VAL A 135 2.96 -13.65 -24.50
CA VAL A 135 1.49 -13.54 -24.40
C VAL A 135 1.12 -12.23 -23.71
N GLU A 136 -0.02 -11.65 -24.07
CA GLU A 136 -0.54 -10.45 -23.40
C GLU A 136 -1.50 -10.77 -22.26
N SER A 137 -2.04 -12.00 -22.20
CA SER A 137 -3.02 -12.37 -21.17
C SER A 137 -3.05 -13.86 -20.89
N ILE A 138 -3.77 -14.23 -19.81
CA ILE A 138 -4.05 -15.64 -19.47
C ILE A 138 -4.93 -16.29 -20.53
N GLU A 139 -5.90 -15.56 -21.10
CA GLU A 139 -6.79 -16.04 -22.14
C GLU A 139 -6.03 -16.37 -23.43
N GLU A 140 -5.04 -15.56 -23.79
CA GLU A 140 -4.16 -15.86 -24.92
C GLU A 140 -3.31 -17.11 -24.64
N LEU A 141 -2.71 -17.21 -23.46
CA LEU A 141 -2.00 -18.42 -23.01
C LEU A 141 -2.88 -19.67 -23.15
N ASP A 142 -4.13 -19.60 -22.66
CA ASP A 142 -5.08 -20.71 -22.73
C ASP A 142 -5.39 -21.10 -24.20
N SER A 143 -5.46 -20.11 -25.09
CA SER A 143 -5.69 -20.35 -26.53
C SER A 143 -4.51 -21.03 -27.23
N LEU A 144 -3.28 -20.77 -26.81
CA LEU A 144 -2.07 -21.41 -27.32
C LEU A 144 -1.98 -22.88 -26.92
N GLY A 145 -2.37 -23.21 -25.70
CA GLY A 145 -2.43 -24.55 -25.15
C GLY A 145 -1.07 -25.27 -25.03
N GLU A 146 -1.08 -26.49 -24.53
CA GLU A 146 0.11 -27.26 -24.18
C GLU A 146 1.09 -27.43 -25.34
N LYS A 147 0.60 -27.67 -26.57
CA LYS A 147 1.44 -27.89 -27.77
C LYS A 147 2.41 -26.71 -28.02
N ASN A 148 2.00 -25.49 -27.74
CA ASN A 148 2.80 -24.31 -27.99
C ASN A 148 3.59 -23.84 -26.76
N ILE A 149 3.26 -24.31 -25.56
CA ILE A 149 3.79 -23.84 -24.26
C ILE A 149 4.78 -24.83 -23.65
N ASN A 150 4.55 -26.13 -23.79
CA ASN A 150 5.34 -27.16 -23.12
C ASN A 150 6.85 -27.00 -23.35
N GLY A 151 7.63 -26.99 -22.27
CA GLY A 151 9.08 -26.82 -22.27
C GLY A 151 9.59 -25.40 -22.56
N LYS A 152 8.71 -24.42 -22.66
CA LYS A 152 9.07 -23.01 -22.93
C LYS A 152 8.98 -22.14 -21.67
N ILE A 153 9.60 -20.97 -21.74
CA ILE A 153 9.38 -19.86 -20.82
C ILE A 153 8.23 -19.03 -21.37
N VAL A 154 7.21 -18.74 -20.55
CA VAL A 154 6.10 -17.86 -20.92
C VAL A 154 6.43 -16.46 -20.47
N PHE A 155 6.39 -15.49 -21.37
CA PHE A 155 6.55 -14.07 -21.09
C PHE A 155 5.23 -13.33 -21.20
N PHE A 156 4.70 -12.89 -20.06
CA PHE A 156 3.50 -12.06 -19.98
C PHE A 156 3.89 -10.60 -20.19
N ASN A 157 3.63 -10.07 -21.40
CA ASN A 157 4.02 -8.73 -21.82
C ASN A 157 2.81 -7.80 -21.98
N ARG A 158 2.08 -7.55 -20.91
CA ARG A 158 0.99 -6.58 -20.90
C ARG A 158 1.43 -5.28 -20.25
N PRO A 159 1.61 -4.18 -21.00
CA PRO A 159 1.95 -2.89 -20.42
C PRO A 159 0.77 -2.31 -19.64
N MET A 160 1.06 -1.52 -18.60
CA MET A 160 0.05 -0.67 -17.98
C MET A 160 -0.53 0.32 -19.00
N GLN A 161 -1.85 0.55 -18.96
CA GLN A 161 -2.53 1.42 -19.94
C GLN A 161 -2.15 2.89 -19.74
N SER A 162 -1.28 3.41 -20.59
CA SER A 162 -0.79 4.80 -20.55
C SER A 162 -1.88 5.87 -20.77
N GLY A 163 -3.00 5.52 -21.39
CA GLY A 163 -4.15 6.41 -21.58
C GLY A 163 -5.01 6.64 -20.33
N LEU A 164 -4.80 5.90 -19.25
CA LEU A 164 -5.56 6.04 -18.02
C LEU A 164 -4.89 7.07 -17.10
N VAL A 165 -5.59 8.17 -16.81
CA VAL A 165 -5.15 9.18 -15.84
C VAL A 165 -5.09 8.61 -14.41
N ASN A 166 -5.98 7.68 -14.09
CA ASN A 166 -5.94 6.94 -12.82
C ASN A 166 -4.94 5.79 -12.93
N THR A 167 -3.74 6.00 -12.41
CA THR A 167 -2.63 5.04 -12.47
C THR A 167 -2.90 3.76 -11.68
N PHE A 168 -3.64 3.81 -10.57
CA PHE A 168 -4.06 2.61 -9.82
C PHE A 168 -4.98 1.72 -10.67
N LYS A 169 -5.88 2.32 -11.46
CA LYS A 169 -6.72 1.53 -12.37
C LYS A 169 -5.89 0.88 -13.48
N ALA A 170 -4.88 1.58 -14.00
CA ALA A 170 -3.97 1.00 -14.98
C ALA A 170 -3.16 -0.19 -14.41
N TYR A 171 -2.79 -0.12 -13.14
CA TYR A 171 -2.12 -1.20 -12.40
C TYR A 171 -3.04 -2.40 -12.17
N GLU A 172 -4.27 -2.17 -11.69
CA GLU A 172 -5.25 -3.23 -11.39
C GLU A 172 -5.53 -4.13 -12.61
N GLU A 173 -5.50 -3.57 -13.83
CA GLU A 173 -5.74 -4.33 -15.06
C GLU A 173 -4.64 -5.35 -15.38
N GLY A 174 -3.40 -5.13 -14.91
CA GLY A 174 -2.27 -6.06 -15.08
C GLY A 174 -2.11 -7.08 -13.94
N LEU A 175 -2.72 -6.81 -12.79
CA LEU A 175 -2.45 -7.55 -11.56
C LEU A 175 -2.77 -9.05 -11.65
N SER A 176 -3.89 -9.41 -12.29
CA SER A 176 -4.36 -10.79 -12.38
C SER A 176 -3.34 -11.72 -13.04
N GLN A 177 -2.68 -11.27 -14.10
CA GLN A 177 -1.69 -12.10 -14.79
C GLN A 177 -0.40 -12.24 -13.98
N GLN A 178 0.08 -11.20 -13.31
CA GLN A 178 1.23 -11.30 -12.43
C GLN A 178 0.95 -12.27 -11.27
N TYR A 179 -0.24 -12.18 -10.65
CA TYR A 179 -0.61 -13.00 -9.51
C TYR A 179 -0.82 -14.48 -9.87
N ASN A 180 -1.50 -14.78 -10.99
CA ASN A 180 -1.92 -16.14 -11.36
C ASN A 180 -1.14 -16.75 -12.54
N GLY A 181 -0.42 -15.96 -13.33
CA GLY A 181 0.13 -16.37 -14.64
C GLY A 181 1.09 -17.54 -14.55
N ALA A 182 1.96 -17.57 -13.54
CA ALA A 182 2.90 -18.70 -13.39
C ALA A 182 2.18 -20.03 -13.12
N ALA A 183 1.10 -20.01 -12.32
CA ALA A 183 0.29 -21.20 -12.06
C ALA A 183 -0.47 -21.67 -13.32
N HIS A 184 -0.95 -20.72 -14.15
CA HIS A 184 -1.58 -21.04 -15.43
C HIS A 184 -0.58 -21.57 -16.45
N ALA A 185 0.59 -20.94 -16.60
CA ALA A 185 1.64 -21.41 -17.51
C ALA A 185 2.11 -22.83 -17.15
N ALA A 186 2.25 -23.12 -15.87
CA ALA A 186 2.63 -24.45 -15.37
C ALA A 186 1.66 -25.57 -15.78
N LYS A 187 0.35 -25.27 -15.90
CA LYS A 187 -0.65 -26.25 -16.36
C LYS A 187 -0.39 -26.75 -17.78
N TYR A 188 0.23 -25.92 -18.62
CA TYR A 188 0.58 -26.23 -20.00
C TYR A 188 2.03 -26.68 -20.17
N GLY A 189 2.75 -26.99 -19.06
CA GLY A 189 4.10 -27.51 -19.10
C GLY A 189 5.18 -26.46 -19.33
N ALA A 190 4.89 -25.18 -19.11
CA ALA A 190 5.93 -24.14 -19.09
C ALA A 190 7.00 -24.44 -18.01
N VAL A 191 8.26 -24.05 -18.27
CA VAL A 191 9.39 -24.29 -17.36
C VAL A 191 9.72 -23.07 -16.48
N ALA A 192 9.30 -21.87 -16.88
CA ALA A 192 9.36 -20.62 -16.09
C ALA A 192 8.34 -19.63 -16.63
N ALA A 193 8.04 -18.60 -15.85
CA ALA A 193 7.21 -17.46 -16.25
C ALA A 193 7.97 -16.15 -16.03
N LEU A 194 7.91 -15.25 -17.02
CA LEU A 194 8.43 -13.89 -16.95
C LEU A 194 7.28 -12.91 -17.04
N PHE A 195 7.42 -11.77 -16.38
CA PHE A 195 6.41 -10.71 -16.34
C PHE A 195 7.05 -9.37 -16.65
N ARG A 196 6.39 -8.59 -17.51
CA ARG A 196 6.71 -7.18 -17.65
C ARG A 196 6.44 -6.48 -16.33
N SER A 197 7.38 -5.66 -15.85
CA SER A 197 7.20 -4.82 -14.68
C SER A 197 6.02 -3.86 -14.85
N MET A 198 5.21 -3.73 -13.81
CA MET A 198 4.02 -2.87 -13.81
C MET A 198 4.42 -1.43 -13.49
N ASN A 199 4.92 -0.72 -14.52
CA ASN A 199 5.34 0.67 -14.50
C ASN A 199 4.88 1.35 -15.79
N LEU A 200 4.50 2.64 -15.70
CA LEU A 200 4.17 3.47 -16.88
C LEU A 200 5.41 4.08 -17.53
N ARG A 201 6.52 4.09 -16.81
CA ARG A 201 7.80 4.58 -17.32
C ARG A 201 8.60 3.42 -17.91
N LEU A 202 9.35 3.68 -18.99
CA LEU A 202 10.38 2.77 -19.47
C LEU A 202 11.68 3.03 -18.70
N ASP A 203 12.14 2.00 -17.98
CA ASP A 203 13.37 2.04 -17.20
C ASP A 203 13.97 0.63 -17.01
N ASP A 204 15.08 0.55 -16.29
CA ASP A 204 15.84 -0.68 -16.08
C ASP A 204 15.58 -1.32 -14.71
N HIS A 205 14.57 -0.86 -13.98
CA HIS A 205 14.25 -1.33 -12.62
C HIS A 205 13.10 -2.35 -12.66
N PRO A 206 13.36 -3.65 -12.37
CA PRO A 206 12.31 -4.65 -12.25
C PRO A 206 11.42 -4.36 -11.03
N HIS A 207 10.10 -4.54 -11.19
CA HIS A 207 9.13 -4.44 -10.11
C HIS A 207 8.70 -5.83 -9.67
N THR A 208 8.87 -6.13 -8.38
CA THR A 208 8.37 -7.38 -7.79
C THR A 208 6.87 -7.29 -7.46
N GLY A 209 6.36 -8.24 -6.72
CA GLY A 209 4.98 -8.29 -6.22
C GLY A 209 4.61 -9.71 -5.88
N GLU A 210 3.49 -9.89 -5.20
CA GLU A 210 2.99 -11.20 -4.83
C GLU A 210 2.54 -12.00 -6.05
N MET A 211 2.83 -13.32 -6.04
CA MET A 211 2.28 -14.30 -6.95
C MET A 211 1.75 -15.51 -6.19
N SER A 212 0.80 -16.22 -6.77
CA SER A 212 0.19 -17.40 -6.16
C SER A 212 0.22 -18.61 -7.08
N TYR A 213 0.60 -19.75 -6.52
CA TYR A 213 0.41 -21.04 -7.20
C TYR A 213 -0.97 -21.64 -6.94
N GLY A 214 -1.82 -21.02 -6.11
CA GLY A 214 -3.11 -21.58 -5.71
C GLY A 214 -2.95 -23.00 -5.15
N SER A 215 -3.72 -23.95 -5.70
CA SER A 215 -3.67 -25.37 -5.31
C SER A 215 -2.60 -26.19 -6.05
N LEU A 216 -1.74 -25.56 -6.88
CA LEU A 216 -0.74 -26.27 -7.65
C LEU A 216 0.29 -26.96 -6.72
N PRO A 217 0.48 -28.30 -6.81
CA PRO A 217 1.43 -29.00 -5.96
C PRO A 217 2.87 -28.53 -6.22
N MET A 218 3.73 -28.59 -5.19
CA MET A 218 5.11 -28.13 -5.25
C MET A 218 5.89 -28.68 -6.44
N SER A 219 5.69 -29.95 -6.78
CA SER A 219 6.38 -30.63 -7.89
C SER A 219 6.02 -30.09 -9.29
N LYS A 220 4.96 -29.30 -9.40
CA LYS A 220 4.51 -28.70 -10.66
C LYS A 220 4.71 -27.18 -10.70
N ARG A 221 5.22 -26.59 -9.61
CA ARG A 221 5.49 -25.15 -9.58
C ARG A 221 6.69 -24.82 -10.44
N ILE A 222 6.64 -23.67 -11.08
CA ILE A 222 7.71 -23.14 -11.95
C ILE A 222 8.22 -21.81 -11.41
N PRO A 223 9.50 -21.45 -11.60
CA PRO A 223 10.02 -20.14 -11.24
C PRO A 223 9.29 -19.00 -11.97
N ALA A 224 9.12 -17.89 -11.26
CA ALA A 224 8.47 -16.69 -11.75
C ALA A 224 9.28 -15.45 -11.40
N ALA A 225 9.52 -14.57 -12.38
CA ALA A 225 10.27 -13.35 -12.20
C ALA A 225 9.73 -12.23 -13.09
N SER A 226 9.86 -10.98 -12.65
CA SER A 226 9.65 -9.80 -13.48
C SER A 226 10.95 -9.35 -14.12
N ILE A 227 10.85 -8.73 -15.29
CA ILE A 227 11.95 -8.04 -15.97
C ILE A 227 11.60 -6.57 -16.14
N SER A 228 12.62 -5.72 -16.30
CA SER A 228 12.42 -4.28 -16.46
C SER A 228 11.53 -3.96 -17.67
N THR A 229 10.96 -2.76 -17.72
CA THR A 229 10.16 -2.33 -18.85
C THR A 229 11.00 -2.15 -20.12
N ASN A 230 12.26 -1.65 -20.02
CA ASN A 230 13.18 -1.61 -21.14
C ASN A 230 13.53 -3.00 -21.67
N ASP A 231 13.83 -3.94 -20.78
CA ASP A 231 14.15 -5.32 -21.16
C ASP A 231 12.92 -6.04 -21.75
N SER A 232 11.71 -5.68 -21.33
CA SER A 232 10.47 -6.19 -21.88
C SER A 232 10.29 -5.76 -23.35
N GLU A 233 10.53 -4.48 -23.68
CA GLU A 233 10.51 -3.99 -25.06
C GLU A 233 11.58 -4.67 -25.92
N LEU A 234 12.79 -4.82 -25.37
CA LEU A 234 13.89 -5.50 -26.05
C LEU A 234 13.54 -6.97 -26.35
N LEU A 235 13.06 -7.70 -25.32
CA LEU A 235 12.71 -9.12 -25.45
C LEU A 235 11.60 -9.32 -26.49
N SER A 236 10.54 -8.53 -26.44
CA SER A 236 9.42 -8.57 -27.41
C SER A 236 9.90 -8.32 -28.83
N SER A 237 10.71 -7.27 -29.03
CA SER A 237 11.30 -6.96 -30.35
C SER A 237 12.16 -8.11 -30.89
N MET A 238 12.94 -8.76 -30.02
CA MET A 238 13.79 -9.88 -30.42
C MET A 238 12.99 -11.15 -30.72
N ILE A 239 11.91 -11.43 -29.97
CA ILE A 239 10.99 -12.55 -30.23
C ILE A 239 10.33 -12.40 -31.62
N SER A 240 9.90 -11.17 -31.94
CA SER A 240 9.28 -10.89 -33.27
C SER A 240 10.21 -11.17 -34.45
N LEU A 241 11.53 -11.00 -34.25
CA LEU A 241 12.56 -11.28 -35.27
C LEU A 241 12.99 -12.74 -35.28
N ASN A 242 12.96 -13.42 -34.10
CA ASN A 242 13.39 -14.81 -33.96
C ASN A 242 12.42 -15.57 -33.02
N PRO A 243 11.41 -16.27 -33.53
CA PRO A 243 10.46 -17.06 -32.74
C PRO A 243 11.10 -18.24 -31.95
N HIS A 244 12.37 -18.55 -32.20
CA HIS A 244 13.14 -19.56 -31.48
C HIS A 244 14.13 -18.94 -30.50
N LEU A 245 13.97 -17.68 -30.15
CA LEU A 245 14.79 -16.96 -29.19
C LEU A 245 14.84 -17.72 -27.86
N ARG A 246 16.04 -17.84 -27.28
CA ARG A 246 16.24 -18.49 -26.00
C ARG A 246 16.50 -17.46 -24.92
N PHE A 247 15.98 -17.77 -23.74
CA PHE A 247 16.17 -16.97 -22.53
C PHE A 247 16.75 -17.85 -21.43
N PHE A 248 17.65 -17.32 -20.64
CA PHE A 248 18.22 -17.96 -19.46
C PHE A 248 17.74 -17.24 -18.20
N LEU A 249 17.26 -18.01 -17.23
CA LEU A 249 16.86 -17.53 -15.90
C LEU A 249 17.53 -18.35 -14.80
N ARG A 250 18.08 -17.70 -13.79
CA ARG A 250 18.57 -18.33 -12.56
C ARG A 250 18.20 -17.45 -11.36
N GLN A 251 17.54 -18.06 -10.36
CA GLN A 251 17.16 -17.45 -9.09
C GLN A 251 17.21 -18.49 -7.97
N ASP A 252 17.43 -18.04 -6.72
CA ASP A 252 17.59 -18.93 -5.57
C ASP A 252 16.62 -18.63 -4.41
N CYS A 253 15.49 -17.99 -4.71
CA CYS A 253 14.45 -17.68 -3.74
C CYS A 253 13.87 -18.92 -3.06
N LYS A 254 13.39 -18.76 -1.81
CA LYS A 254 12.98 -19.90 -1.00
C LYS A 254 11.78 -19.59 -0.10
N ASN A 255 10.83 -20.51 -0.09
CA ASN A 255 9.72 -20.52 0.84
C ASN A 255 10.10 -21.33 2.11
N TYR A 256 9.78 -20.77 3.27
CA TYR A 256 9.96 -21.40 4.58
C TYR A 256 8.60 -21.62 5.25
N PRO A 257 8.53 -22.42 6.34
CA PRO A 257 7.33 -22.47 7.17
C PRO A 257 6.91 -21.09 7.69
N GLU A 258 5.60 -20.93 7.92
CA GLU A 258 5.07 -19.71 8.54
C GLU A 258 5.75 -19.41 9.87
N VAL A 259 5.89 -18.12 10.17
CA VAL A 259 6.47 -17.63 11.41
C VAL A 259 5.52 -16.67 12.10
N LYS A 260 5.69 -16.54 13.41
CA LYS A 260 4.93 -15.57 14.21
C LYS A 260 5.47 -14.17 13.99
N SER A 261 4.57 -13.23 13.73
CA SER A 261 4.82 -11.80 13.62
C SER A 261 3.71 -11.03 14.34
N TYR A 262 3.61 -9.68 14.16
CA TYR A 262 2.65 -8.88 14.92
C TYR A 262 2.19 -7.64 14.15
N ASN A 263 0.89 -7.30 14.29
CA ASN A 263 0.44 -5.92 14.11
C ASN A 263 0.87 -5.10 15.32
N VAL A 264 1.20 -3.82 15.10
CA VAL A 264 1.49 -2.87 16.18
C VAL A 264 0.30 -1.95 16.34
N ILE A 265 -0.25 -1.85 17.55
CA ILE A 265 -1.47 -1.11 17.82
C ILE A 265 -1.28 -0.17 19.01
N GLY A 266 -1.64 1.12 18.80
CA GLY A 266 -1.68 2.13 19.85
C GLY A 266 -3.07 2.75 19.97
N GLN A 267 -3.44 3.22 21.18
CA GLN A 267 -4.78 3.74 21.42
C GLN A 267 -4.81 4.88 22.43
N ILE A 268 -5.62 5.92 22.13
CA ILE A 268 -6.10 6.93 23.06
C ILE A 268 -7.57 6.64 23.34
N LYS A 269 -7.94 6.42 24.60
CA LYS A 269 -9.32 6.17 24.99
C LYS A 269 -10.16 7.45 24.87
N GLY A 270 -11.32 7.34 24.27
CA GLY A 270 -12.26 8.44 24.14
C GLY A 270 -12.81 8.93 25.47
N THR A 271 -12.99 10.25 25.60
CA THR A 271 -13.49 10.90 26.81
C THR A 271 -15.01 10.83 26.96
N GLU A 272 -15.75 10.78 25.86
CA GLU A 272 -17.22 10.77 25.84
C GLU A 272 -17.77 9.41 25.34
N PHE A 273 -17.17 8.84 24.30
CA PHE A 273 -17.63 7.63 23.62
C PHE A 273 -16.50 6.59 23.46
N PRO A 274 -16.00 6.02 24.56
CA PRO A 274 -14.83 5.12 24.50
C PRO A 274 -15.04 3.83 23.72
N ASP A 275 -16.29 3.43 23.48
CA ASP A 275 -16.64 2.22 22.71
C ASP A 275 -16.76 2.49 21.19
N LYS A 276 -16.77 3.75 20.77
CA LYS A 276 -16.74 4.15 19.36
C LYS A 276 -15.30 4.42 18.96
N ILE A 277 -14.84 3.80 17.87
CA ILE A 277 -13.44 3.84 17.48
C ILE A 277 -13.29 4.59 16.16
N ILE A 278 -12.32 5.48 16.10
CA ILE A 278 -11.79 6.07 14.88
C ILE A 278 -10.38 5.50 14.72
N PHE A 279 -10.17 4.84 13.59
CA PHE A 279 -8.93 4.15 13.26
C PHE A 279 -8.15 4.94 12.22
N VAL A 280 -6.83 5.00 12.39
CA VAL A 280 -5.88 5.44 11.38
C VAL A 280 -4.77 4.38 11.27
N GLY A 281 -4.33 4.05 10.05
CA GLY A 281 -3.31 3.02 9.91
C GLY A 281 -2.72 2.89 8.51
N ALA A 282 -1.78 1.95 8.42
CA ALA A 282 -1.02 1.57 7.23
C ALA A 282 -0.51 0.14 7.40
N HIS A 283 0.08 -0.45 6.36
CA HIS A 283 0.88 -1.66 6.57
C HIS A 283 2.33 -1.31 6.90
N LEU A 284 2.93 -2.11 7.78
CA LEU A 284 4.28 -1.91 8.30
C LEU A 284 5.34 -2.60 7.47
N ASP A 285 4.99 -3.72 6.86
CA ASP A 285 5.87 -4.44 5.95
C ASP A 285 6.08 -3.70 4.63
N SER A 286 7.06 -4.12 3.87
CA SER A 286 7.36 -3.66 2.52
C SER A 286 8.06 -4.77 1.75
N TRP A 287 8.15 -4.67 0.43
CA TRP A 287 9.05 -5.51 -0.34
C TRP A 287 10.51 -5.28 0.06
N ASP A 288 11.37 -6.21 -0.35
CA ASP A 288 12.77 -6.34 0.07
C ASP A 288 13.78 -5.73 -0.92
N LEU A 289 13.31 -5.23 -2.08
CA LEU A 289 14.18 -4.67 -3.12
C LEU A 289 14.67 -3.26 -2.76
N GLY A 290 13.76 -2.40 -2.31
CA GLY A 290 14.03 -1.03 -1.91
C GLY A 290 13.94 -0.83 -0.40
N ASP A 291 13.91 0.44 0.02
CA ASP A 291 13.73 0.82 1.42
C ASP A 291 12.25 0.73 1.86
N GLY A 292 11.30 0.59 0.93
CA GLY A 292 9.87 0.68 1.22
C GLY A 292 9.47 2.05 1.77
N ALA A 293 9.93 3.11 1.11
CA ALA A 293 9.73 4.48 1.57
C ALA A 293 8.34 5.00 1.22
N HIS A 294 7.93 4.86 -0.05
CA HIS A 294 6.57 5.17 -0.48
C HIS A 294 5.60 4.05 -0.11
N ASP A 295 6.01 2.80 -0.25
CA ASP A 295 5.22 1.59 -0.05
C ASP A 295 5.77 0.73 1.11
N ASN A 296 5.27 0.87 2.34
CA ASN A 296 4.33 1.86 2.83
C ASN A 296 4.89 2.60 4.06
N GLY A 297 6.21 2.85 4.09
CA GLY A 297 6.85 3.64 5.16
C GLY A 297 6.18 5.00 5.36
N ALA A 298 5.80 5.66 4.25
CA ALA A 298 5.09 6.94 4.28
C ALA A 298 3.76 6.84 5.04
N GLY A 299 2.95 5.84 4.74
CA GLY A 299 1.67 5.63 5.42
C GLY A 299 1.84 5.31 6.91
N VAL A 300 2.87 4.52 7.26
CA VAL A 300 3.20 4.19 8.65
C VAL A 300 3.46 5.47 9.45
N VAL A 301 4.43 6.28 9.01
CA VAL A 301 4.83 7.48 9.76
C VAL A 301 3.75 8.56 9.76
N GLN A 302 2.98 8.70 8.67
CA GLN A 302 1.81 9.59 8.63
C GLN A 302 0.75 9.18 9.65
N SER A 303 0.46 7.88 9.78
CA SER A 303 -0.52 7.35 10.73
C SER A 303 -0.10 7.58 12.19
N MET A 304 1.17 7.40 12.50
CA MET A 304 1.74 7.72 13.81
C MET A 304 1.68 9.23 14.10
N GLU A 305 2.00 10.04 13.10
CA GLU A 305 2.01 11.50 13.20
C GLU A 305 0.60 12.09 13.45
N VAL A 306 -0.46 11.47 12.91
CA VAL A 306 -1.86 11.88 13.23
C VAL A 306 -2.09 11.92 14.73
N ILE A 307 -1.69 10.86 15.45
CA ILE A 307 -1.84 10.77 16.91
C ILE A 307 -1.02 11.84 17.60
N ARG A 308 0.23 12.03 17.18
CA ARG A 308 1.12 13.04 17.77
C ARG A 308 0.63 14.47 17.52
N LEU A 309 0.18 14.79 16.31
CA LEU A 309 -0.35 16.12 15.94
C LEU A 309 -1.57 16.50 16.79
N LEU A 310 -2.53 15.58 16.95
CA LEU A 310 -3.69 15.82 17.77
C LEU A 310 -3.31 16.06 19.25
N ASN A 311 -2.29 15.36 19.75
CA ASN A 311 -1.78 15.59 21.10
C ASN A 311 -1.13 16.97 21.28
N ILE A 312 -0.23 17.37 20.36
CA ILE A 312 0.50 18.65 20.50
C ILE A 312 -0.38 19.89 20.34
N ILE A 313 -1.53 19.78 19.66
CA ILE A 313 -2.56 20.83 19.64
C ILE A 313 -3.50 20.76 20.84
N ASN A 314 -3.20 19.93 21.83
CA ASN A 314 -3.99 19.71 23.04
C ASN A 314 -5.44 19.29 22.74
N TYR A 315 -5.65 18.47 21.71
CA TYR A 315 -6.96 17.91 21.41
C TYR A 315 -7.24 16.68 22.27
N LYS A 316 -8.38 16.69 22.96
CA LYS A 316 -8.87 15.54 23.74
C LYS A 316 -9.94 14.83 22.91
N PRO A 317 -9.69 13.62 22.40
CA PRO A 317 -10.66 12.94 21.55
C PRO A 317 -11.90 12.52 22.35
N LYS A 318 -13.07 12.67 21.73
CA LYS A 318 -14.35 12.21 22.28
C LYS A 318 -14.51 10.70 22.12
N ASN A 319 -14.16 10.21 20.95
CA ASN A 319 -14.15 8.79 20.61
C ASN A 319 -12.74 8.22 20.79
N THR A 320 -12.63 6.91 20.94
CA THR A 320 -11.31 6.24 20.97
C THR A 320 -10.60 6.40 19.63
N LEU A 321 -9.39 6.97 19.65
CA LEU A 321 -8.50 7.00 18.49
C LEU A 321 -7.54 5.82 18.56
N ARG A 322 -7.43 5.07 17.47
CA ARG A 322 -6.56 3.89 17.38
C ARG A 322 -5.67 3.99 16.16
N VAL A 323 -4.36 3.85 16.35
CA VAL A 323 -3.40 3.63 15.27
C VAL A 323 -3.13 2.14 15.14
N VAL A 324 -3.16 1.60 13.92
CA VAL A 324 -2.87 0.19 13.64
C VAL A 324 -1.91 0.10 12.46
N LEU A 325 -0.79 -0.54 12.71
CA LEU A 325 0.22 -0.83 11.69
C LEU A 325 0.14 -2.33 11.40
N PHE A 326 -0.42 -2.67 10.24
CA PHE A 326 -0.62 -4.05 9.83
C PHE A 326 0.69 -4.69 9.38
N MET A 327 0.83 -5.98 9.64
CA MET A 327 1.89 -6.81 9.11
C MET A 327 1.34 -7.74 8.02
N ASN A 328 2.14 -8.00 6.99
CA ASN A 328 1.82 -8.94 5.92
C ASN A 328 0.71 -8.46 4.96
N GLU A 329 0.76 -7.21 4.57
CA GLU A 329 -0.08 -6.73 3.47
C GLU A 329 0.45 -7.23 2.13
N GLU A 330 1.75 -7.07 1.90
CA GLU A 330 2.47 -7.28 0.65
C GLU A 330 2.36 -8.71 0.09
N ASN A 331 2.20 -9.69 0.98
CA ASN A 331 2.18 -11.09 0.58
C ASN A 331 1.21 -11.94 1.42
N GLY A 332 -0.05 -11.46 1.60
CA GLY A 332 -1.07 -12.29 2.21
C GLY A 332 -2.24 -11.61 2.91
N GLY A 333 -2.14 -10.36 3.37
CA GLY A 333 -3.21 -9.62 4.04
C GLY A 333 -3.62 -10.17 5.42
N LEU A 334 -2.78 -10.99 6.07
CA LEU A 334 -3.14 -11.74 7.27
C LEU A 334 -3.25 -10.84 8.50
N GLY A 335 -2.47 -9.74 8.57
CA GLY A 335 -2.58 -8.77 9.65
C GLY A 335 -3.95 -8.12 9.73
N ALA A 336 -4.46 -7.63 8.62
CA ALA A 336 -5.80 -7.05 8.52
C ALA A 336 -6.89 -8.09 8.82
N LYS A 337 -6.73 -9.34 8.37
CA LYS A 337 -7.65 -10.44 8.65
C LYS A 337 -7.77 -10.73 10.15
N VAL A 338 -6.64 -10.88 10.83
CA VAL A 338 -6.62 -11.13 12.30
C VAL A 338 -7.23 -9.96 13.07
N TYR A 339 -6.96 -8.73 12.65
CA TYR A 339 -7.58 -7.55 13.25
C TYR A 339 -9.11 -7.56 13.04
N ALA A 340 -9.60 -7.80 11.81
CA ALA A 340 -11.02 -7.89 11.49
C ALA A 340 -11.75 -8.97 12.30
N GLU A 341 -11.14 -10.14 12.47
CA GLU A 341 -11.67 -11.21 13.32
C GLU A 341 -11.76 -10.78 14.78
N SER A 342 -10.72 -10.10 15.29
CA SER A 342 -10.67 -9.61 16.68
C SER A 342 -11.78 -8.60 16.97
N ILE A 343 -11.96 -7.59 16.12
CA ILE A 343 -13.01 -6.58 16.30
C ILE A 343 -14.40 -7.19 16.19
N SER A 344 -14.59 -8.17 15.30
CA SER A 344 -15.86 -8.89 15.15
C SER A 344 -16.21 -9.70 16.40
N LYS A 345 -15.23 -10.41 16.99
CA LYS A 345 -15.40 -11.16 18.24
C LYS A 345 -15.75 -10.24 19.42
N LYS A 346 -15.11 -9.07 19.50
CA LYS A 346 -15.38 -8.06 20.53
C LYS A 346 -16.61 -7.21 20.25
N LYS A 347 -17.24 -7.36 19.09
CA LYS A 347 -18.35 -6.52 18.62
C LYS A 347 -18.03 -5.03 18.60
N GLU A 348 -16.76 -4.67 18.39
CA GLU A 348 -16.31 -3.27 18.26
C GLU A 348 -16.92 -2.61 17.02
N LYS A 349 -17.25 -1.33 17.12
CA LYS A 349 -17.80 -0.52 16.03
C LYS A 349 -16.82 0.61 15.70
N HIS A 350 -16.41 0.68 14.44
CA HIS A 350 -15.55 1.75 13.95
C HIS A 350 -16.41 2.82 13.25
N LEU A 351 -16.28 4.06 13.69
CA LEU A 351 -16.91 5.21 13.02
C LEU A 351 -16.24 5.45 11.67
N MET A 352 -14.92 5.46 11.68
CA MET A 352 -14.10 5.58 10.48
C MET A 352 -12.87 4.70 10.60
N VAL A 353 -12.49 4.08 9.50
CA VAL A 353 -11.20 3.42 9.31
C VAL A 353 -10.50 4.17 8.17
N PHE A 354 -9.35 4.75 8.46
CA PHE A 354 -8.56 5.52 7.52
C PHE A 354 -7.21 4.84 7.27
N LYS A 355 -6.89 4.54 6.01
CA LYS A 355 -5.58 4.00 5.59
C LYS A 355 -4.83 5.00 4.70
N SER A 356 -3.52 5.13 4.89
CA SER A 356 -2.61 5.76 3.94
C SER A 356 -1.79 4.68 3.24
N ASP A 357 -1.92 4.62 1.91
CA ASP A 357 -1.28 3.60 1.06
C ASP A 357 -1.20 4.08 -0.40
N SER A 358 -0.64 5.26 -0.59
CA SER A 358 -0.50 5.87 -1.91
C SER A 358 0.75 6.75 -2.03
N GLY A 359 1.76 6.43 -1.20
CA GLY A 359 3.05 7.10 -1.18
C GLY A 359 3.04 8.49 -0.51
N ALA A 360 4.22 9.08 -0.44
CA ALA A 360 4.47 10.40 0.17
C ALA A 360 4.32 11.56 -0.84
N PHE A 361 3.44 11.41 -1.83
CA PHE A 361 3.23 12.46 -2.84
C PHE A 361 2.22 13.50 -2.35
N THR A 362 2.13 14.63 -3.08
CA THR A 362 1.23 15.74 -2.74
C THR A 362 -0.18 15.23 -2.48
N PRO A 363 -0.75 15.45 -1.28
CA PRO A 363 -2.12 15.06 -1.00
C PRO A 363 -3.10 15.89 -1.84
N ARG A 364 -4.10 15.22 -2.42
CA ARG A 364 -5.13 15.83 -3.28
C ARG A 364 -6.52 15.73 -2.68
N GLY A 365 -6.73 14.80 -1.77
CA GLY A 365 -8.03 14.54 -1.18
C GLY A 365 -8.16 13.20 -0.50
N PHE A 366 -9.38 12.69 -0.50
CA PHE A 366 -9.74 11.45 0.16
C PHE A 366 -10.68 10.63 -0.72
N ILE A 367 -10.61 9.32 -0.56
CA ILE A 367 -11.59 8.36 -1.09
C ILE A 367 -12.39 7.76 0.05
N PHE A 368 -13.69 7.52 -0.17
CA PHE A 368 -14.60 7.02 0.84
C PHE A 368 -15.44 5.86 0.30
N ASP A 369 -15.42 4.72 0.99
CA ASP A 369 -16.36 3.63 0.80
C ASP A 369 -17.38 3.68 1.95
N THR A 370 -18.54 4.22 1.66
CA THR A 370 -19.62 4.45 2.62
C THR A 370 -20.97 4.67 1.91
N ASN A 371 -22.06 4.73 2.68
CA ASN A 371 -23.39 5.06 2.16
C ASN A 371 -23.57 6.58 1.91
N ASP A 372 -24.69 6.95 1.24
CA ASP A 372 -24.98 8.34 0.87
C ASP A 372 -25.05 9.26 2.07
N LYS A 373 -25.71 8.84 3.15
CA LYS A 373 -25.89 9.63 4.37
C LYS A 373 -24.56 10.14 4.94
N TYR A 374 -23.59 9.24 5.09
CA TYR A 374 -22.29 9.63 5.65
C TYR A 374 -21.43 10.38 4.64
N PHE A 375 -21.52 10.03 3.35
CA PHE A 375 -20.78 10.74 2.31
C PHE A 375 -21.23 12.20 2.18
N GLU A 376 -22.53 12.49 2.15
CA GLU A 376 -23.08 13.84 2.12
C GLU A 376 -22.68 14.65 3.34
N ARG A 377 -22.60 14.01 4.52
CA ARG A 377 -22.09 14.65 5.73
C ARG A 377 -20.63 15.06 5.58
N ILE A 378 -19.78 14.16 5.09
CA ILE A 378 -18.35 14.37 4.88
C ILE A 378 -18.11 15.46 3.81
N LEU A 379 -18.91 15.48 2.75
CA LEU A 379 -18.80 16.50 1.70
C LEU A 379 -18.91 17.93 2.24
N LYS A 380 -19.68 18.15 3.30
CA LYS A 380 -19.79 19.47 3.94
C LYS A 380 -18.49 19.93 4.58
N TRP A 381 -17.58 19.03 4.87
CA TRP A 381 -16.26 19.36 5.44
C TRP A 381 -15.26 19.81 4.38
N LYS A 382 -15.57 19.64 3.09
CA LYS A 382 -14.66 19.98 1.99
C LYS A 382 -14.15 21.42 2.07
N THR A 383 -14.99 22.38 2.47
CA THR A 383 -14.63 23.79 2.60
C THR A 383 -13.49 24.04 3.59
N PHE A 384 -13.36 23.22 4.64
CA PHE A 384 -12.25 23.32 5.59
C PHE A 384 -10.90 22.91 4.99
N PHE A 385 -10.92 22.17 3.89
CA PHE A 385 -9.72 21.65 3.22
C PHE A 385 -9.30 22.46 1.99
N GLU A 386 -10.17 23.32 1.47
CA GLU A 386 -9.88 24.15 0.29
C GLU A 386 -8.64 25.03 0.45
N PRO A 387 -8.38 25.67 1.63
CA PRO A 387 -7.17 26.47 1.84
C PRO A 387 -5.86 25.66 1.75
N TYR A 388 -5.93 24.31 1.81
CA TYR A 388 -4.81 23.37 1.78
C TYR A 388 -4.71 22.60 0.48
N TYR A 389 -5.47 23.00 -0.56
CA TYR A 389 -5.52 22.37 -1.89
C TYR A 389 -5.99 20.90 -1.87
N ILE A 390 -6.71 20.50 -0.84
CA ILE A 390 -7.34 19.18 -0.73
C ILE A 390 -8.77 19.32 -1.29
N HIS A 391 -8.98 18.87 -2.52
CA HIS A 391 -10.22 19.14 -3.26
C HIS A 391 -10.94 17.89 -3.76
N LEU A 392 -10.28 16.73 -3.74
CA LEU A 392 -10.87 15.46 -4.18
C LEU A 392 -11.55 14.77 -3.00
N PHE A 393 -12.87 14.78 -2.99
CA PHE A 393 -13.70 13.98 -2.09
C PHE A 393 -14.47 13.03 -2.98
N THR A 394 -13.99 11.79 -3.11
CA THR A 394 -14.49 10.82 -4.09
C THR A 394 -15.03 9.58 -3.40
N ARG A 395 -16.03 8.93 -4.02
CA ARG A 395 -16.47 7.60 -3.61
C ARG A 395 -15.69 6.52 -4.35
N GLY A 396 -15.45 5.40 -3.68
CA GLY A 396 -14.77 4.26 -4.28
C GLY A 396 -14.29 3.28 -3.22
N GLU A 397 -13.81 2.14 -3.66
CA GLU A 397 -13.20 1.14 -2.77
C GLU A 397 -11.86 1.64 -2.23
N VAL A 398 -11.55 1.25 -1.00
CA VAL A 398 -10.36 1.66 -0.27
C VAL A 398 -9.57 0.40 0.10
N GLY A 399 -8.41 0.18 -0.51
CA GLY A 399 -7.48 -0.88 -0.17
C GLY A 399 -8.08 -2.30 -0.01
N VAL A 400 -7.38 -3.32 -0.44
CA VAL A 400 -7.88 -4.70 -0.40
C VAL A 400 -8.06 -5.21 1.02
N ASP A 401 -7.12 -4.86 1.90
CA ASP A 401 -7.06 -5.24 3.30
C ASP A 401 -8.20 -4.62 4.13
N LEU A 402 -8.65 -3.40 3.83
CA LEU A 402 -9.74 -2.76 4.54
C LEU A 402 -11.13 -3.35 4.25
N ARG A 403 -11.31 -4.06 3.13
CA ARG A 403 -12.60 -4.70 2.79
C ARG A 403 -13.10 -5.62 3.92
N LEU A 404 -12.19 -6.28 4.63
CA LEU A 404 -12.53 -7.16 5.75
C LEU A 404 -13.12 -6.40 6.94
N LEU A 405 -12.85 -5.12 7.07
CA LEU A 405 -13.35 -4.26 8.15
C LEU A 405 -14.73 -3.64 7.85
N LYS A 406 -15.20 -3.69 6.60
CA LYS A 406 -16.43 -3.02 6.13
C LYS A 406 -17.66 -3.38 6.97
N LYS A 407 -17.79 -4.63 7.39
CA LYS A 407 -18.93 -5.11 8.21
C LYS A 407 -19.04 -4.41 9.58
N ASN A 408 -17.92 -3.96 10.13
CA ASN A 408 -17.83 -3.36 11.46
C ASN A 408 -17.58 -1.85 11.42
N THR A 409 -17.58 -1.23 10.23
CA THR A 409 -17.18 0.16 10.00
C THR A 409 -18.27 0.93 9.26
N PHE A 410 -18.53 2.20 9.66
CA PHE A 410 -19.48 3.07 8.96
C PHE A 410 -18.83 3.73 7.72
N VAL A 411 -17.58 4.14 7.82
CA VAL A 411 -16.83 4.79 6.74
C VAL A 411 -15.44 4.18 6.62
N LEU A 412 -15.14 3.56 5.48
CA LEU A 412 -13.76 3.28 5.09
C LEU A 412 -13.24 4.49 4.30
N SER A 413 -12.03 4.91 4.57
CA SER A 413 -11.43 6.07 3.89
C SER A 413 -9.94 5.87 3.62
N GLY A 414 -9.44 6.53 2.59
CA GLY A 414 -8.03 6.53 2.24
C GLY A 414 -7.54 7.90 1.79
N LEU A 415 -6.25 8.17 2.00
CA LEU A 415 -5.61 9.37 1.45
C LEU A 415 -5.49 9.22 -0.08
N LYS A 416 -5.85 10.26 -0.81
CA LYS A 416 -5.56 10.36 -2.25
C LYS A 416 -4.41 11.33 -2.46
N THR A 417 -3.32 10.82 -2.96
CA THR A 417 -2.16 11.61 -3.38
C THR A 417 -2.18 11.84 -4.90
N ASP A 418 -1.24 12.64 -5.38
CA ASP A 418 -0.88 12.69 -6.79
C ASP A 418 -0.15 11.39 -7.16
N SER A 419 -0.85 10.45 -7.77
CA SER A 419 -0.36 9.09 -8.02
C SER A 419 0.46 8.93 -9.30
N GLN A 420 0.73 10.03 -10.05
CA GLN A 420 1.38 9.93 -11.36
C GLN A 420 2.80 9.36 -11.30
N ARG A 421 3.47 9.48 -10.15
CA ARG A 421 4.82 8.98 -9.93
C ARG A 421 4.87 7.72 -9.05
N TYR A 422 3.75 7.28 -8.46
CA TYR A 422 3.73 6.19 -7.49
C TYR A 422 4.30 4.90 -8.08
N PHE A 423 3.81 4.48 -9.25
CA PHE A 423 4.23 3.25 -9.92
C PHE A 423 5.63 3.30 -10.54
N ILE A 424 6.32 4.43 -10.49
CA ILE A 424 7.76 4.50 -10.79
C ILE A 424 8.57 3.81 -9.67
N HIS A 425 8.11 3.95 -8.42
CA HIS A 425 8.82 3.49 -7.22
C HIS A 425 8.27 2.16 -6.68
N HIS A 426 6.96 2.00 -6.76
CA HIS A 426 6.20 0.88 -6.19
C HIS A 426 6.83 -0.49 -6.51
N HIS A 427 7.15 -1.27 -5.47
CA HIS A 427 7.69 -2.62 -5.55
C HIS A 427 9.06 -2.75 -6.27
N SER A 428 9.86 -1.70 -6.29
CA SER A 428 11.17 -1.70 -6.95
C SER A 428 12.30 -1.24 -6.03
N GLU A 429 13.55 -1.44 -6.47
CA GLU A 429 14.74 -1.02 -5.71
C GLU A 429 14.88 0.50 -5.54
N ILE A 430 14.15 1.29 -6.36
CA ILE A 430 14.15 2.74 -6.29
C ILE A 430 13.06 3.32 -5.39
N ASP A 431 12.32 2.50 -4.66
CA ASP A 431 11.48 2.98 -3.55
C ASP A 431 12.33 3.27 -2.32
N THR A 432 13.06 4.39 -2.36
CA THR A 432 14.05 4.79 -1.38
C THR A 432 13.72 6.12 -0.72
N PHE A 433 14.33 6.37 0.44
CA PHE A 433 14.16 7.62 1.20
C PHE A 433 14.50 8.88 0.39
N GLU A 434 15.47 8.81 -0.50
CA GLU A 434 15.93 9.92 -1.32
C GLU A 434 14.87 10.47 -2.28
N THR A 435 13.84 9.66 -2.56
CA THR A 435 12.72 10.06 -3.42
C THR A 435 11.64 10.82 -2.68
N ILE A 436 11.71 10.89 -1.35
CA ILE A 436 10.70 11.49 -0.48
C ILE A 436 10.85 13.01 -0.39
N ASN A 437 9.79 13.71 -0.71
CA ASN A 437 9.67 15.13 -0.42
C ASN A 437 9.11 15.34 1.00
N LYS A 438 9.95 15.89 1.89
CA LYS A 438 9.56 16.14 3.29
C LYS A 438 8.23 16.89 3.41
N ARG A 439 8.06 17.96 2.61
CA ARG A 439 6.87 18.81 2.70
C ARG A 439 5.60 18.08 2.26
N GLU A 440 5.67 17.29 1.19
CA GLU A 440 4.54 16.49 0.71
C GLU A 440 4.14 15.43 1.74
N LEU A 441 5.11 14.74 2.35
CA LEU A 441 4.89 13.76 3.41
C LEU A 441 4.16 14.37 4.62
N GLU A 442 4.64 15.52 5.13
CA GLU A 442 4.04 16.21 6.27
C GLU A 442 2.65 16.80 5.95
N LEU A 443 2.43 17.27 4.71
CA LEU A 443 1.09 17.70 4.26
C LEU A 443 0.11 16.52 4.23
N GLY A 444 0.56 15.31 3.88
CA GLY A 444 -0.23 14.08 3.96
C GLY A 444 -0.68 13.81 5.40
N ALA A 445 0.25 13.80 6.34
CA ALA A 445 -0.03 13.61 7.77
C ALA A 445 -1.01 14.67 8.33
N ALA A 446 -0.80 15.95 7.97
CA ALA A 446 -1.68 17.03 8.37
C ALA A 446 -3.11 16.85 7.84
N SER A 447 -3.24 16.45 6.56
CA SER A 447 -4.54 16.22 5.92
C SER A 447 -5.30 15.08 6.59
N MET A 448 -4.60 13.98 6.91
CA MET A 448 -5.15 12.86 7.67
C MET A 448 -5.60 13.29 9.07
N ALA A 449 -4.75 14.01 9.81
CA ALA A 449 -5.06 14.49 11.16
C ALA A 449 -6.28 15.44 11.16
N ALA A 450 -6.40 16.32 10.17
CA ALA A 450 -7.53 17.21 10.02
C ALA A 450 -8.85 16.45 9.76
N LEU A 451 -8.83 15.40 8.92
CA LEU A 451 -10.01 14.57 8.68
C LEU A 451 -10.42 13.77 9.93
N ILE A 452 -9.45 13.18 10.64
CA ILE A 452 -9.69 12.47 11.90
C ILE A 452 -10.24 13.41 12.97
N PHE A 453 -9.67 14.63 13.09
CA PHE A 453 -10.19 15.68 13.98
C PHE A 453 -11.65 16.03 13.67
N LEU A 454 -12.00 16.27 12.41
CA LEU A 454 -13.38 16.59 12.02
C LEU A 454 -14.33 15.42 12.29
N THR A 455 -13.90 14.19 12.02
CA THR A 455 -14.68 12.98 12.28
C THR A 455 -15.00 12.82 13.76
N ASP A 456 -14.04 13.12 14.64
CA ASP A 456 -14.22 13.04 16.09
C ASP A 456 -14.98 14.24 16.67
N HIS A 457 -14.64 15.45 16.20
CA HIS A 457 -15.17 16.70 16.76
C HIS A 457 -16.60 17.01 16.33
N ILE A 458 -16.90 16.87 15.03
CA ILE A 458 -18.23 17.16 14.46
C ILE A 458 -19.13 15.92 14.50
N GLY A 459 -18.54 14.72 14.28
CA GLY A 459 -19.26 13.47 14.18
C GLY A 459 -19.87 13.20 12.80
N LEU A 460 -20.21 11.94 12.58
CA LEU A 460 -20.83 11.42 11.34
C LEU A 460 -22.37 11.36 11.41
N GLU A 461 -22.93 11.51 12.60
CA GLU A 461 -24.39 11.44 12.86
C GLU A 461 -25.08 12.81 12.80
#